data_6d05c27407480fc1be584dd6406f8d6b
#
_entry.id   6d05c27407480fc1be584dd6406f8d6b
#
_cell.length_a   1.000
_cell.length_b   1.000
_cell.length_c   1.000
_cell.angle_alpha   90.00
_cell.angle_beta   90.00
_cell.angle_gamma   90.00
#
_symmetry.space_group_name_H-M   'P 1'
#
loop_
_entity.id
_entity.type
_entity.pdbx_description
1 polymer ?
#
loop_
_entity_poly.entity_id
_entity_poly.type
_entity_poly.pdbx_seq_one_letter_code
_entity_poly.pdbx_strand_id
1 'polypeptide(L)'
;MRLKRLVPMQPVADMPASVVFYEKLGFTTVRRHDDWGWARMRCGDCELMLDQSIRLHDRIPRMAVLYLYPDDVRDFHLRARANGLQVPPLEETFYGMIEFRIEDPDGNRLWIGQETGTAPGD
;
A
#
# COMPACT_ATOMS: atom_id res chain seq x y z
N MET A 1 25.69 -5.22 11.77
CA MET A 1 25.17 -4.37 10.68
C MET A 1 23.78 -3.89 11.07
N ARG A 2 23.43 -2.69 10.66
CA ARG A 2 22.19 -2.07 11.12
C ARG A 2 21.63 -1.12 10.07
N LEU A 3 20.34 -1.30 9.72
CA LEU A 3 19.61 -0.40 8.83
C LEU A 3 18.83 0.61 9.68
N LYS A 4 18.81 1.87 9.27
CA LYS A 4 17.97 2.90 9.90
C LYS A 4 16.55 2.87 9.37
N ARG A 5 16.41 2.61 8.09
CA ARG A 5 15.13 2.62 7.38
C ARG A 5 15.18 1.71 6.18
N LEU A 6 14.03 1.23 5.81
CA LEU A 6 13.80 0.59 4.52
C LEU A 6 12.55 1.25 3.93
N VAL A 7 12.66 1.76 2.71
CA VAL A 7 11.54 2.44 2.06
C VAL A 7 11.32 1.78 0.71
N PRO A 8 10.17 1.12 0.50
CA PRO A 8 9.84 0.58 -0.81
C PRO A 8 9.70 1.70 -1.84
N MET A 9 10.18 1.46 -3.05
CA MET A 9 9.96 2.35 -4.18
C MET A 9 9.11 1.61 -5.20
N GLN A 10 7.86 2.02 -5.34
CA GLN A 10 6.91 1.38 -6.24
C GLN A 10 7.04 1.97 -7.63
N PRO A 11 7.25 1.14 -8.67
CA PRO A 11 7.22 1.63 -10.04
C PRO A 11 5.79 1.98 -10.42
N VAL A 12 5.60 3.16 -10.99
CA VAL A 12 4.28 3.66 -11.40
C VAL A 12 4.36 4.27 -12.79
N ALA A 13 3.28 4.16 -13.56
CA ALA A 13 3.22 4.74 -14.90
C ALA A 13 2.87 6.22 -14.86
N ASP A 14 2.06 6.63 -13.89
CA ASP A 14 1.54 7.99 -13.74
C ASP A 14 1.62 8.36 -12.26
N MET A 15 2.66 9.09 -11.89
CA MET A 15 2.88 9.42 -10.48
C MET A 15 1.73 10.26 -9.88
N PRO A 16 1.21 11.32 -10.55
CA PRO A 16 0.09 12.05 -9.98
C PRO A 16 -1.15 11.20 -9.72
N ALA A 17 -1.48 10.27 -10.60
CA ALA A 17 -2.61 9.37 -10.40
C ALA A 17 -2.36 8.42 -9.22
N SER A 18 -1.13 7.95 -9.09
CA SER A 18 -0.75 7.08 -7.97
C SER A 18 -0.79 7.82 -6.63
N VAL A 19 -0.38 9.09 -6.61
CA VAL A 19 -0.49 9.93 -5.42
C VAL A 19 -1.95 10.00 -4.97
N VAL A 20 -2.88 10.23 -5.89
CA VAL A 20 -4.32 10.28 -5.56
C VAL A 20 -4.78 8.95 -4.96
N PHE A 21 -4.36 7.83 -5.55
CA PHE A 21 -4.72 6.51 -5.02
C PHE A 21 -4.23 6.34 -3.58
N TYR A 22 -2.94 6.61 -3.33
CA TYR A 22 -2.37 6.41 -1.99
C TYR A 22 -2.93 7.41 -0.97
N GLU A 23 -3.29 8.63 -1.39
CA GLU A 23 -3.99 9.56 -0.50
C GLU A 23 -5.35 9.01 -0.07
N LYS A 24 -6.09 8.38 -0.99
CA LYS A 24 -7.36 7.73 -0.66
C LYS A 24 -7.18 6.55 0.28
N LEU A 25 -6.00 5.93 0.25
CA LEU A 25 -5.66 4.82 1.14
C LEU A 25 -5.17 5.31 2.52
N GLY A 26 -5.08 6.61 2.74
CA GLY A 26 -4.70 7.17 4.03
C GLY A 26 -3.28 7.69 4.10
N PHE A 27 -2.55 7.69 2.99
CA PHE A 27 -1.21 8.27 2.95
C PHE A 27 -1.26 9.76 2.72
N THR A 28 -0.26 10.48 3.19
CA THR A 28 -0.05 11.88 2.90
C THR A 28 1.21 12.04 2.07
N THR A 29 1.22 13.05 1.19
CA THR A 29 2.40 13.35 0.40
C THR A 29 3.38 14.12 1.27
N VAL A 30 4.57 13.57 1.45
CA VAL A 30 5.65 14.22 2.19
C VAL A 30 6.46 15.13 1.28
N ARG A 31 6.74 14.65 0.07
CA ARG A 31 7.52 15.37 -0.92
C ARG A 31 7.21 14.83 -2.31
N ARG A 32 7.21 15.72 -3.31
CA ARG A 32 7.04 15.27 -4.70
C ARG A 32 7.79 16.19 -5.65
N HIS A 33 8.29 15.59 -6.71
CA HIS A 33 8.93 16.28 -7.82
C HIS A 33 8.28 15.80 -9.11
N ASP A 34 7.36 16.60 -9.62
CA ASP A 34 6.59 16.21 -10.80
C ASP A 34 7.48 16.05 -12.03
N ASP A 35 8.52 16.87 -12.15
CA ASP A 35 9.48 16.77 -13.26
C ASP A 35 10.22 15.43 -13.28
N TRP A 36 10.42 14.84 -12.10
CA TRP A 36 11.10 13.55 -11.97
C TRP A 36 10.11 12.39 -12.00
N GLY A 37 8.82 12.67 -11.83
CA GLY A 37 7.83 11.61 -11.66
C GLY A 37 8.01 10.84 -10.37
N TRP A 38 8.41 11.51 -9.30
CA TRP A 38 8.72 10.89 -8.01
C TRP A 38 7.95 11.56 -6.87
N ALA A 39 7.50 10.73 -5.94
CA ALA A 39 6.85 11.21 -4.72
C ALA A 39 7.17 10.30 -3.54
N ARG A 40 7.22 10.90 -2.35
CA ARG A 40 7.32 10.16 -1.09
C ARG A 40 6.05 10.34 -0.30
N MET A 41 5.47 9.23 0.10
CA MET A 41 4.19 9.16 0.79
C MET A 41 4.39 8.58 2.18
N ARG A 42 3.59 9.03 3.14
CA ARG A 42 3.65 8.55 4.52
C ARG A 42 2.26 8.23 5.06
N CYS A 43 2.18 7.15 5.82
CA CYS A 43 1.00 6.82 6.63
C CYS A 43 1.49 6.35 7.99
N GLY A 44 1.17 7.10 9.04
CA GLY A 44 1.76 6.86 10.36
C GLY A 44 3.28 6.98 10.32
N ASP A 45 3.97 5.97 10.78
CA ASP A 45 5.43 5.93 10.76
C ASP A 45 6.01 5.23 9.53
N CYS A 46 5.15 4.84 8.60
CA CYS A 46 5.55 4.09 7.41
C CYS A 46 5.61 4.98 6.19
N GLU A 47 6.60 4.72 5.35
CA GLU A 47 6.79 5.48 4.10
C GLU A 47 6.96 4.55 2.92
N LEU A 48 6.56 5.02 1.75
CA LEU A 48 6.91 4.43 0.48
C LEU A 48 7.15 5.54 -0.54
N MET A 49 7.82 5.20 -1.63
CA MET A 49 8.06 6.12 -2.74
C MET A 49 7.37 5.62 -3.99
N LEU A 50 6.99 6.55 -4.85
CA LEU A 50 6.41 6.29 -6.17
C LEU A 50 7.36 6.86 -7.20
N ASP A 51 7.71 6.10 -8.23
CA ASP A 51 8.70 6.54 -9.21
C ASP A 51 8.33 6.09 -10.62
N GLN A 52 8.14 7.08 -11.50
CA GLN A 52 7.82 6.89 -12.92
C GLN A 52 9.04 6.53 -13.76
N SER A 53 10.24 6.82 -13.26
CA SER A 53 11.45 6.59 -14.03
C SER A 53 11.83 5.12 -14.13
N ILE A 54 11.30 4.28 -13.24
CA ILE A 54 11.51 2.85 -13.30
C ILE A 54 10.69 2.30 -14.46
N ARG A 55 11.35 1.63 -15.41
CA ARG A 55 10.65 1.06 -16.55
C ARG A 55 9.70 -0.04 -16.11
N LEU A 56 8.43 0.10 -16.51
CA LEU A 56 7.42 -0.92 -16.31
C LEU A 56 7.33 -1.77 -17.56
N HIS A 57 7.39 -3.09 -17.38
CA HIS A 57 7.04 -4.04 -18.41
C HIS A 57 5.62 -4.50 -18.13
N ASP A 58 4.66 -4.07 -18.93
CA ASP A 58 3.24 -4.33 -18.70
C ASP A 58 2.89 -5.80 -18.55
N ARG A 59 3.74 -6.68 -19.05
CA ARG A 59 3.50 -8.13 -19.03
C ARG A 59 4.17 -8.86 -17.88
N ILE A 60 4.97 -8.16 -17.06
CA ILE A 60 5.63 -8.79 -15.92
C ILE A 60 4.77 -8.59 -14.70
N PRO A 61 4.24 -9.67 -14.10
CA PRO A 61 3.45 -9.55 -12.89
C PRO A 61 4.28 -8.93 -11.76
N ARG A 62 3.62 -8.13 -10.93
CA ARG A 62 4.22 -7.65 -9.69
C ARG A 62 4.24 -8.80 -8.70
N MET A 63 5.43 -9.29 -8.37
CA MET A 63 5.58 -10.46 -7.49
C MET A 63 5.63 -10.08 -6.02
N ALA A 64 6.15 -8.89 -5.72
CA ALA A 64 6.23 -8.44 -4.34
C ALA A 64 4.86 -8.03 -3.80
N VAL A 65 4.65 -8.26 -2.52
CA VAL A 65 3.47 -7.83 -1.79
C VAL A 65 3.94 -6.93 -0.67
N LEU A 66 3.31 -5.76 -0.53
CA LEU A 66 3.46 -4.95 0.67
C LEU A 66 2.34 -5.34 1.61
N TYR A 67 2.70 -5.80 2.80
CA TYR A 67 1.72 -6.13 3.82
C TYR A 67 1.63 -4.98 4.80
N LEU A 68 0.48 -4.33 4.85
CA LEU A 68 0.22 -3.17 5.67
C LEU A 68 -0.54 -3.60 6.92
N TYR A 69 -0.09 -3.13 8.08
CA TYR A 69 -0.68 -3.48 9.37
C TYR A 69 -1.28 -2.23 10.02
N PRO A 70 -2.54 -1.90 9.74
CA PRO A 70 -3.21 -0.80 10.43
C PRO A 70 -3.49 -1.17 11.89
N ASP A 71 -3.65 -0.18 12.74
CA ASP A 71 -4.04 -0.41 14.13
C ASP A 71 -5.44 -1.02 14.23
N ASP A 72 -6.32 -0.61 13.32
CA ASP A 72 -7.70 -1.08 13.26
C ASP A 72 -8.08 -1.30 11.79
N VAL A 73 -8.05 -2.55 11.36
CA VAL A 73 -8.30 -2.89 9.96
C VAL A 73 -9.74 -2.60 9.53
N ARG A 74 -10.69 -2.71 10.44
CA ARG A 74 -12.10 -2.44 10.11
C ARG A 74 -12.31 -0.96 9.83
N ASP A 75 -11.72 -0.11 10.65
CA ASP A 75 -11.76 1.33 10.45
C ASP A 75 -11.00 1.72 9.16
N PHE A 76 -9.84 1.12 8.94
CA PHE A 76 -9.04 1.38 7.75
C PHE A 76 -9.82 1.02 6.47
N HIS A 77 -10.45 -0.14 6.46
CA HIS A 77 -11.27 -0.63 5.34
C HIS A 77 -12.45 0.33 5.09
N LEU A 78 -13.13 0.73 6.15
CA LEU A 78 -14.27 1.64 6.06
C LEU A 78 -13.86 3.00 5.47
N ARG A 79 -12.76 3.55 5.93
CA ARG A 79 -12.25 4.84 5.45
C ARG A 79 -11.79 4.78 4.00
N ALA A 80 -11.07 3.72 3.63
CA ALA A 80 -10.65 3.53 2.23
C ALA A 80 -11.86 3.50 1.30
N ARG A 81 -12.90 2.79 1.70
CA ARG A 81 -14.15 2.70 0.97
C ARG A 81 -14.85 4.05 0.91
N ALA A 82 -14.91 4.78 2.02
CA ALA A 82 -15.53 6.10 2.09
C ALA A 82 -14.78 7.11 1.21
N ASN A 83 -13.47 6.94 1.06
CA ASN A 83 -12.65 7.78 0.20
C ASN A 83 -12.77 7.45 -1.29
N GLY A 84 -13.57 6.44 -1.63
CA GLY A 84 -13.86 6.10 -3.02
C GLY A 84 -13.05 4.95 -3.59
N LEU A 85 -12.26 4.25 -2.79
CA LEU A 85 -11.58 3.05 -3.26
C LEU A 85 -12.55 1.88 -3.30
N GLN A 86 -12.43 1.06 -4.35
CA GLN A 86 -13.15 -0.21 -4.42
C GLN A 86 -12.33 -1.22 -3.63
N VAL A 87 -12.86 -1.63 -2.50
CA VAL A 87 -12.19 -2.59 -1.63
C VAL A 87 -13.08 -3.81 -1.46
N PRO A 88 -12.49 -5.03 -1.57
CA PRO A 88 -13.25 -6.25 -1.32
C PRO A 88 -13.64 -6.35 0.16
N PRO A 89 -14.61 -7.20 0.50
CA PRO A 89 -14.95 -7.43 1.90
C PRO A 89 -13.76 -7.94 2.70
N LEU A 90 -13.74 -7.62 3.98
CA LEU A 90 -12.76 -8.19 4.90
C LEU A 90 -12.97 -9.70 5.01
N GLU A 91 -11.87 -10.45 5.03
CA GLU A 91 -11.87 -11.89 5.18
C GLU A 91 -11.03 -12.30 6.38
N GLU A 92 -11.53 -13.30 7.10
CA GLU A 92 -10.76 -13.94 8.14
C GLU A 92 -9.99 -15.09 7.51
N THR A 93 -8.67 -15.10 7.68
CA THR A 93 -7.80 -16.08 7.04
C THR A 93 -7.53 -17.27 7.95
N PHE A 94 -7.08 -18.39 7.35
CA PHE A 94 -6.72 -19.57 8.13
C PHE A 94 -5.48 -19.33 9.01
N TYR A 95 -4.67 -18.33 8.65
CA TYR A 95 -3.45 -17.99 9.42
C TYR A 95 -3.69 -16.88 10.46
N GLY A 96 -4.95 -16.64 10.83
CA GLY A 96 -5.29 -15.78 11.96
C GLY A 96 -5.27 -14.30 11.68
N MET A 97 -5.56 -13.89 10.47
CA MET A 97 -5.63 -12.49 10.08
C MET A 97 -7.05 -12.11 9.67
N ILE A 98 -7.40 -10.85 9.85
CA ILE A 98 -8.54 -10.22 9.18
C ILE A 98 -7.91 -9.30 8.15
N GLU A 99 -8.18 -9.52 6.87
CA GLU A 99 -7.48 -8.78 5.82
C GLU A 99 -8.34 -8.51 4.60
N PHE A 100 -7.89 -7.57 3.78
CA PHE A 100 -8.34 -7.39 2.41
C PHE A 100 -7.13 -7.12 1.52
N ARG A 101 -7.26 -7.44 0.25
CA ARG A 101 -6.18 -7.34 -0.73
C ARG A 101 -6.63 -6.45 -1.87
N ILE A 102 -5.79 -5.49 -2.22
CA ILE A 102 -6.04 -4.60 -3.35
C ILE A 102 -4.76 -4.45 -4.16
N GLU A 103 -4.90 -3.84 -5.33
CA GLU A 103 -3.77 -3.45 -6.15
C GLU A 103 -3.83 -1.95 -6.35
N ASP A 104 -2.66 -1.32 -6.46
CA ASP A 104 -2.61 0.07 -6.86
C ASP A 104 -2.84 0.18 -8.38
N PRO A 105 -2.88 1.39 -8.97
CA PRO A 105 -3.17 1.54 -10.40
C PRO A 105 -2.20 0.79 -11.33
N ASP A 106 -1.04 0.41 -10.86
CA ASP A 106 -0.02 -0.29 -11.64
C ASP A 106 0.08 -1.78 -11.33
N GLY A 107 -0.86 -2.30 -10.54
CA GLY A 107 -0.85 -3.70 -10.16
C GLY A 107 0.10 -4.05 -9.03
N ASN A 108 0.65 -3.06 -8.33
CA ASN A 108 1.43 -3.33 -7.13
C ASN A 108 0.51 -3.85 -6.04
N ARG A 109 0.88 -4.96 -5.41
CA ARG A 109 0.00 -5.67 -4.49
C ARG A 109 0.09 -5.12 -3.07
N LEU A 110 -1.06 -4.81 -2.51
CA LEU A 110 -1.18 -4.30 -1.14
C LEU A 110 -2.14 -5.22 -0.38
N TRP A 111 -1.60 -5.91 0.62
CA TRP A 111 -2.40 -6.72 1.52
C TRP A 111 -2.48 -5.98 2.84
N ILE A 112 -3.66 -5.80 3.36
CA ILE A 112 -3.91 -4.94 4.51
C ILE A 112 -4.65 -5.74 5.54
N GLY A 113 -4.04 -5.95 6.70
CA GLY A 113 -4.59 -6.86 7.68
C GLY A 113 -4.12 -6.65 9.10
N GLN A 114 -4.80 -7.32 9.99
CA GLN A 114 -4.60 -7.26 11.43
C GLN A 114 -4.79 -8.65 12.01
N GLU A 115 -4.00 -8.98 13.00
CA GLU A 115 -4.15 -10.25 13.69
C GLU A 115 -5.49 -10.33 14.42
N THR A 116 -6.11 -11.50 14.40
CA THR A 116 -7.40 -11.71 15.07
C THR A 116 -7.26 -11.86 16.59
N GLY A 117 -6.05 -12.06 17.07
CA GLY A 117 -5.82 -12.41 18.48
C GLY A 117 -5.97 -13.90 18.77
N THR A 118 -6.39 -14.68 17.76
CA THR A 118 -6.56 -16.13 17.90
C THR A 118 -5.63 -16.91 16.98
N ALA A 119 -4.66 -16.22 16.38
CA ALA A 119 -3.74 -16.84 15.46
C ALA A 119 -2.94 -17.94 16.14
N PRO A 120 -2.84 -19.13 15.54
CA PRO A 120 -1.94 -20.15 16.07
C PRO A 120 -0.51 -19.69 15.88
N GLY A 121 0.22 -19.70 16.97
CA GLY A 121 1.67 -19.56 17.07
C GLY A 121 2.40 -18.80 15.99
N ASP A 122 2.58 -17.58 16.18
CA ASP A 122 3.42 -16.76 15.30
C ASP A 122 4.89 -17.02 15.52
#